data_fd41b8855324595fce6a48eccf4fe78d
#
_entry.id   fd41b8855324595fce6a48eccf4fe78d
#
_cell.length_a   1.000
_cell.length_b   1.000
_cell.length_c   1.000
_cell.angle_alpha   90.00
_cell.angle_beta   90.00
_cell.angle_gamma   90.00
#
_symmetry.space_group_name_H-M   'P 1'
#
loop_
_entity.id
_entity.type
_entity.pdbx_description
1 polymer ?
#
loop_
_entity_poly.entity_id
_entity_poly.type
_entity_poly.pdbx_seq_one_letter_code
_entity_poly.pdbx_strand_id
1 'polypeptide(L)'
;MKMIGLIGGMSWESSAEYYRILNQGVRDRLGPTASARCLLWSFDFSEIERLQHEGDWPALTERMIDAARRLETAGADLLLICTNTMHRMADAVQAAVQVPLLHIADPTAERIKAAGFTRIGLLGTAFTMEQDFYKGRLADTHGLDVLVPDEADRATVHRIIYDELVAGIVTPISRSAYREVIARLVARGAEAVILGCTEIMLLVGPEDSAVPLFDTTAIHAEAAIERALDKDDDAANRPG
;
A
#
# COMPACT_ATOMS: atom_id res chain seq x y z
N MET A 1 -4.17 -9.79 -20.88
CA MET A 1 -3.76 -9.30 -19.55
C MET A 1 -3.04 -7.97 -19.72
N LYS A 2 -3.50 -6.94 -19.01
CA LYS A 2 -2.93 -5.59 -18.99
C LYS A 2 -1.52 -5.59 -18.37
N MET A 3 -0.67 -4.62 -18.76
CA MET A 3 0.66 -4.39 -18.20
C MET A 3 0.56 -3.56 -16.92
N ILE A 4 1.07 -4.08 -15.81
CA ILE A 4 1.05 -3.39 -14.50
C ILE A 4 2.33 -2.60 -14.33
N GLY A 5 2.25 -1.29 -14.14
CA GLY A 5 3.36 -0.41 -13.79
C GLY A 5 3.49 -0.25 -12.27
N LEU A 6 4.66 -0.55 -11.73
CA LEU A 6 4.97 -0.48 -10.30
C LEU A 6 5.93 0.67 -10.03
N ILE A 7 5.50 1.66 -9.26
CA ILE A 7 6.36 2.71 -8.70
C ILE A 7 6.83 2.22 -7.33
N GLY A 8 8.03 1.69 -7.28
CA GLY A 8 8.58 0.97 -6.14
C GLY A 8 9.98 1.46 -5.71
N GLY A 9 10.68 0.62 -4.93
CA GLY A 9 11.97 0.98 -4.33
C GLY A 9 11.84 1.83 -3.06
N MET A 10 10.69 1.79 -2.38
CA MET A 10 10.37 2.61 -1.21
C MET A 10 9.77 1.82 -0.02
N SER A 11 10.25 0.67 0.43
CA SER A 11 11.50 -0.02 0.20
C SER A 11 11.52 -0.95 -1.02
N TRP A 12 12.71 -1.55 -1.30
CA TRP A 12 12.84 -2.59 -2.33
C TRP A 12 12.22 -3.93 -1.85
N GLU A 13 12.24 -4.21 -0.56
CA GLU A 13 11.61 -5.39 0.05
C GLU A 13 10.11 -5.42 -0.25
N SER A 14 9.45 -4.30 -0.04
CA SER A 14 8.05 -4.11 -0.38
C SER A 14 7.79 -4.33 -1.87
N SER A 15 8.64 -3.79 -2.74
CA SER A 15 8.50 -3.96 -4.19
C SER A 15 8.69 -5.40 -4.63
N ALA A 16 9.61 -6.14 -4.00
CA ALA A 16 9.81 -7.56 -4.23
C ALA A 16 8.58 -8.38 -3.80
N GLU A 17 7.93 -7.98 -2.70
CA GLU A 17 6.70 -8.63 -2.23
C GLU A 17 5.54 -8.38 -3.21
N TYR A 18 5.36 -7.14 -3.73
CA TYR A 18 4.42 -6.89 -4.83
C TYR A 18 4.68 -7.80 -6.02
N TYR A 19 5.93 -7.89 -6.48
CA TYR A 19 6.29 -8.74 -7.60
C TYR A 19 5.96 -10.21 -7.33
N ARG A 20 6.24 -10.70 -6.12
CA ARG A 20 5.93 -12.07 -5.69
C ARG A 20 4.43 -12.34 -5.72
N ILE A 21 3.62 -11.47 -5.08
CA ILE A 21 2.16 -11.63 -4.99
C ILE A 21 1.52 -11.59 -6.38
N LEU A 22 1.90 -10.62 -7.22
CA LEU A 22 1.39 -10.49 -8.58
C LEU A 22 1.64 -11.76 -9.40
N ASN A 23 2.86 -12.30 -9.36
CA ASN A 23 3.20 -13.51 -10.11
C ASN A 23 2.51 -14.76 -9.57
N GLN A 24 2.42 -14.92 -8.26
CA GLN A 24 1.69 -16.02 -7.64
C GLN A 24 0.20 -15.97 -8.00
N GLY A 25 -0.43 -14.81 -7.82
CA GLY A 25 -1.86 -14.66 -8.08
C GLY A 25 -2.25 -14.83 -9.56
N VAL A 26 -1.38 -14.44 -10.50
CA VAL A 26 -1.57 -14.73 -11.93
C VAL A 26 -1.38 -16.22 -12.23
N ARG A 27 -0.36 -16.84 -11.65
CA ARG A 27 -0.12 -18.29 -11.80
C ARG A 27 -1.30 -19.13 -11.29
N ASP A 28 -1.86 -18.75 -10.16
CA ASP A 28 -2.98 -19.46 -9.54
C ASP A 28 -4.26 -19.36 -10.40
N ARG A 29 -4.43 -18.28 -11.17
CA ARG A 29 -5.60 -18.04 -12.03
C ARG A 29 -5.44 -18.57 -13.46
N LEU A 30 -4.22 -18.54 -14.01
CA LEU A 30 -3.97 -18.83 -15.43
C LEU A 30 -3.12 -20.08 -15.69
N GLY A 31 -2.57 -20.70 -14.63
CA GLY A 31 -1.80 -21.94 -14.72
C GLY A 31 -0.31 -21.78 -14.41
N PRO A 32 0.41 -22.91 -14.26
CA PRO A 32 1.72 -22.97 -13.59
C PRO A 32 2.86 -22.22 -14.28
N THR A 33 2.74 -21.94 -15.57
CA THR A 33 3.75 -21.21 -16.35
C THR A 33 3.39 -19.74 -16.56
N ALA A 34 2.20 -19.31 -16.12
CA ALA A 34 1.76 -17.93 -16.24
C ALA A 34 2.46 -17.03 -15.22
N SER A 35 2.73 -15.80 -15.61
CA SER A 35 3.30 -14.76 -14.76
C SER A 35 2.69 -13.40 -15.09
N ALA A 36 2.78 -12.47 -14.15
CA ALA A 36 2.28 -11.12 -14.34
C ALA A 36 3.13 -10.37 -15.38
N ARG A 37 2.45 -9.61 -16.25
CA ARG A 37 3.13 -8.63 -17.10
C ARG A 37 3.29 -7.36 -16.28
N CYS A 38 4.51 -7.02 -15.89
CA CYS A 38 4.75 -5.83 -15.09
C CYS A 38 6.05 -5.12 -15.46
N LEU A 39 6.06 -3.81 -15.20
CA LEU A 39 7.21 -2.92 -15.27
C LEU A 39 7.46 -2.38 -13.87
N LEU A 40 8.69 -2.39 -13.39
CA LEU A 40 9.06 -1.82 -12.11
C LEU A 40 10.01 -0.63 -12.32
N TRP A 41 9.61 0.54 -11.88
CA TRP A 41 10.48 1.66 -11.62
C TRP A 41 10.89 1.63 -10.15
N SER A 42 12.14 1.33 -9.86
CA SER A 42 12.66 1.23 -8.49
C SER A 42 13.54 2.44 -8.15
N PHE A 43 13.11 3.20 -7.14
CA PHE A 43 13.92 4.30 -6.59
C PHE A 43 15.05 3.78 -5.68
N ASP A 44 16.08 4.60 -5.50
CA ASP A 44 16.94 4.52 -4.33
C ASP A 44 16.19 5.10 -3.12
N PHE A 45 15.87 4.25 -2.13
CA PHE A 45 15.07 4.68 -0.98
C PHE A 45 15.75 5.75 -0.15
N SER A 46 17.08 5.77 -0.09
CA SER A 46 17.82 6.79 0.67
C SER A 46 17.52 8.22 0.20
N GLU A 47 17.31 8.41 -1.13
CA GLU A 47 16.92 9.71 -1.67
C GLU A 47 15.47 10.09 -1.30
N ILE A 48 14.56 9.11 -1.34
CA ILE A 48 13.15 9.31 -1.02
C ILE A 48 12.99 9.61 0.48
N GLU A 49 13.63 8.79 1.33
CA GLU A 49 13.62 8.94 2.79
C GLU A 49 14.14 10.31 3.22
N ARG A 50 15.27 10.75 2.65
CA ARG A 50 15.83 12.07 2.92
C ARG A 50 14.83 13.19 2.64
N LEU A 51 14.20 13.16 1.46
CA LEU A 51 13.21 14.17 1.08
C LEU A 51 11.95 14.13 1.97
N GLN A 52 11.54 12.92 2.43
CA GLN A 52 10.45 12.78 3.40
C GLN A 52 10.78 13.46 4.73
N HIS A 53 11.99 13.24 5.26
CA HIS A 53 12.44 13.84 6.52
C HIS A 53 12.68 15.35 6.42
N GLU A 54 13.14 15.83 5.26
CA GLU A 54 13.26 17.26 4.96
C GLU A 54 11.90 17.93 4.73
N GLY A 55 10.84 17.16 4.52
CA GLY A 55 9.50 17.65 4.20
C GLY A 55 9.38 18.23 2.79
N ASP A 56 10.29 17.88 1.88
CA ASP A 56 10.27 18.36 0.48
C ASP A 56 9.29 17.53 -0.37
N TRP A 57 8.01 17.68 -0.03
CA TRP A 57 6.91 17.03 -0.75
C TRP A 57 6.77 17.46 -2.22
N PRO A 58 7.08 18.73 -2.60
CA PRO A 58 7.14 19.11 -4.01
C PRO A 58 8.14 18.29 -4.81
N ALA A 59 9.38 18.15 -4.36
CA ALA A 59 10.39 17.34 -5.05
C ALA A 59 9.99 15.85 -5.12
N LEU A 60 9.39 15.30 -4.08
CA LEU A 60 8.84 13.95 -4.08
C LEU A 60 7.73 13.79 -5.12
N THR A 61 6.83 14.78 -5.23
CA THR A 61 5.76 14.77 -6.22
C THR A 61 6.29 14.73 -7.65
N GLU A 62 7.29 15.55 -7.96
CA GLU A 62 7.94 15.57 -9.28
C GLU A 62 8.57 14.21 -9.62
N ARG A 63 9.28 13.58 -8.67
CA ARG A 63 9.85 12.24 -8.86
C ARG A 63 8.79 11.17 -9.12
N MET A 64 7.68 11.20 -8.39
CA MET A 64 6.58 10.26 -8.58
C MET A 64 5.92 10.44 -9.94
N ILE A 65 5.71 11.69 -10.38
CA ILE A 65 5.16 12.02 -11.70
C ILE A 65 6.10 11.55 -12.82
N ASP A 66 7.41 11.79 -12.68
CA ASP A 66 8.41 11.33 -13.69
C ASP A 66 8.39 9.79 -13.80
N ALA A 67 8.37 9.08 -12.68
CA ALA A 67 8.27 7.62 -12.66
C ALA A 67 6.99 7.11 -13.34
N ALA A 68 5.84 7.73 -13.04
CA ALA A 68 4.55 7.38 -13.63
C ALA A 68 4.56 7.57 -15.16
N ARG A 69 5.07 8.71 -15.65
CA ARG A 69 5.18 8.99 -17.10
C ARG A 69 6.10 8.02 -17.82
N ARG A 70 7.22 7.62 -17.18
CA ARG A 70 8.11 6.60 -17.74
C ARG A 70 7.46 5.25 -17.88
N LEU A 71 6.71 4.82 -16.86
CA LEU A 71 5.96 3.58 -16.88
C LEU A 71 4.84 3.61 -17.94
N GLU A 72 4.09 4.71 -18.05
CA GLU A 72 3.09 4.90 -19.09
C GLU A 72 3.73 4.84 -20.49
N THR A 73 4.82 5.57 -20.71
CA THR A 73 5.57 5.56 -21.99
C THR A 73 6.12 4.17 -22.32
N ALA A 74 6.49 3.39 -21.31
CA ALA A 74 6.95 2.01 -21.47
C ALA A 74 5.81 1.01 -21.70
N GLY A 75 4.55 1.45 -21.70
CA GLY A 75 3.38 0.64 -22.04
C GLY A 75 2.66 0.02 -20.84
N ALA A 76 2.76 0.63 -19.64
CA ALA A 76 1.89 0.26 -18.54
C ALA A 76 0.43 0.65 -18.84
N ASP A 77 -0.51 -0.24 -18.53
CA ASP A 77 -1.95 -0.04 -18.67
C ASP A 77 -2.63 0.33 -17.33
N LEU A 78 -1.90 0.14 -16.21
CA LEU A 78 -2.35 0.36 -14.84
C LEU A 78 -1.15 0.71 -13.98
N LEU A 79 -1.27 1.68 -13.08
CA LEU A 79 -0.20 2.07 -12.15
C LEU A 79 -0.53 1.74 -10.71
N LEU A 80 0.50 1.30 -9.97
CA LEU A 80 0.50 1.13 -8.53
C LEU A 80 1.66 1.90 -7.91
N ILE A 81 1.40 2.58 -6.80
CA ILE A 81 2.44 3.11 -5.91
C ILE A 81 2.65 2.07 -4.80
N CYS A 82 3.83 1.45 -4.75
CA CYS A 82 4.13 0.32 -3.86
C CYS A 82 4.46 0.73 -2.42
N THR A 83 3.78 1.76 -1.89
CA THR A 83 3.88 2.23 -0.51
C THR A 83 2.67 3.07 -0.12
N ASN A 84 2.25 3.04 1.13
CA ASN A 84 1.11 3.82 1.59
C ASN A 84 1.43 5.33 1.65
N THR A 85 2.58 5.72 2.21
CA THR A 85 2.96 7.12 2.45
C THR A 85 2.92 7.98 1.18
N MET A 86 3.41 7.44 0.05
CA MET A 86 3.51 8.21 -1.20
C MET A 86 2.17 8.37 -1.93
N HIS A 87 1.09 7.74 -1.46
CA HIS A 87 -0.26 8.06 -1.92
C HIS A 87 -0.72 9.47 -1.55
N ARG A 88 0.05 10.18 -0.72
CA ARG A 88 -0.11 11.63 -0.55
C ARG A 88 -0.07 12.40 -1.86
N MET A 89 0.65 11.89 -2.87
CA MET A 89 0.76 12.51 -4.19
C MET A 89 -0.11 11.82 -5.25
N ALA A 90 -0.99 10.87 -4.87
CA ALA A 90 -1.75 10.06 -5.83
C ALA A 90 -2.55 10.91 -6.82
N ASP A 91 -3.21 11.97 -6.37
CA ASP A 91 -4.01 12.85 -7.23
C ASP A 91 -3.13 13.61 -8.24
N ALA A 92 -1.96 14.10 -7.80
CA ALA A 92 -1.02 14.79 -8.69
C ALA A 92 -0.42 13.83 -9.72
N VAL A 93 -0.10 12.59 -9.32
CA VAL A 93 0.37 11.54 -10.22
C VAL A 93 -0.72 11.18 -11.23
N GLN A 94 -1.96 10.94 -10.79
CA GLN A 94 -3.07 10.62 -11.69
C GLN A 94 -3.37 11.75 -12.69
N ALA A 95 -3.27 13.00 -12.25
CA ALA A 95 -3.47 14.15 -13.14
C ALA A 95 -2.36 14.29 -14.22
N ALA A 96 -1.21 13.66 -14.03
CA ALA A 96 -0.06 13.77 -14.92
C ALA A 96 0.05 12.65 -15.99
N VAL A 97 -0.81 11.62 -15.91
CA VAL A 97 -0.85 10.44 -16.78
C VAL A 97 -2.28 10.09 -17.19
N GLN A 98 -2.43 9.35 -18.29
CA GLN A 98 -3.76 8.89 -18.78
C GLN A 98 -4.12 7.51 -18.24
N VAL A 99 -3.12 6.68 -17.94
CA VAL A 99 -3.34 5.34 -17.39
C VAL A 99 -3.86 5.43 -15.96
N PRO A 100 -4.82 4.59 -15.55
CA PRO A 100 -5.41 4.65 -14.22
C PRO A 100 -4.39 4.28 -13.14
N LEU A 101 -4.37 5.06 -12.07
CA LEU A 101 -3.67 4.74 -10.82
C LEU A 101 -4.65 4.06 -9.86
N LEU A 102 -4.34 2.83 -9.45
CA LEU A 102 -5.10 2.17 -8.39
C LEU A 102 -4.63 2.68 -7.03
N HIS A 103 -5.51 3.36 -6.30
CA HIS A 103 -5.17 3.88 -4.98
C HIS A 103 -5.25 2.77 -3.93
N ILE A 104 -4.18 2.56 -3.14
CA ILE A 104 -4.05 1.45 -2.18
C ILE A 104 -5.16 1.41 -1.10
N ALA A 105 -5.70 2.57 -0.72
CA ALA A 105 -6.76 2.64 0.29
C ALA A 105 -8.10 2.11 -0.22
N ASP A 106 -8.39 2.22 -1.53
CA ASP A 106 -9.71 1.88 -2.08
C ASP A 106 -10.01 0.38 -1.97
N PRO A 107 -9.21 -0.54 -2.52
CA PRO A 107 -9.47 -1.97 -2.39
C PRO A 107 -9.38 -2.43 -0.93
N THR A 108 -8.58 -1.77 -0.11
CA THR A 108 -8.53 -2.06 1.33
C THR A 108 -9.86 -1.72 2.00
N ALA A 109 -10.42 -0.54 1.74
CA ALA A 109 -11.71 -0.13 2.26
C ALA A 109 -12.86 -1.01 1.75
N GLU A 110 -12.86 -1.36 0.47
CA GLU A 110 -13.83 -2.27 -0.13
C GLU A 110 -13.81 -3.65 0.55
N ARG A 111 -12.63 -4.20 0.79
CA ARG A 111 -12.46 -5.49 1.47
C ARG A 111 -12.95 -5.45 2.93
N ILE A 112 -12.67 -4.36 3.65
CA ILE A 112 -13.13 -4.12 5.02
C ILE A 112 -14.66 -4.05 5.08
N LYS A 113 -15.27 -3.26 4.18
CA LYS A 113 -16.74 -3.13 4.09
C LYS A 113 -17.41 -4.44 3.70
N ALA A 114 -16.84 -5.19 2.78
CA ALA A 114 -17.33 -6.51 2.40
C ALA A 114 -17.29 -7.52 3.56
N ALA A 115 -16.35 -7.35 4.50
CA ALA A 115 -16.27 -8.14 5.73
C ALA A 115 -17.21 -7.64 6.85
N GLY A 116 -17.96 -6.53 6.63
CA GLY A 116 -18.95 -5.99 7.57
C GLY A 116 -18.37 -5.08 8.65
N PHE A 117 -17.10 -4.66 8.55
CA PHE A 117 -16.48 -3.78 9.54
C PHE A 117 -16.66 -2.31 9.15
N THR A 118 -16.77 -1.44 10.17
CA THR A 118 -16.95 0.01 10.00
C THR A 118 -15.95 0.82 10.80
N ARG A 119 -15.48 0.30 11.94
CA ARG A 119 -14.55 0.98 12.84
C ARG A 119 -13.21 0.24 12.87
N ILE A 120 -12.18 0.88 12.34
CA ILE A 120 -10.90 0.23 12.06
C ILE A 120 -9.72 0.95 12.72
N GLY A 121 -8.75 0.17 13.20
CA GLY A 121 -7.44 0.67 13.58
C GLY A 121 -6.55 0.85 12.35
N LEU A 122 -5.72 1.89 12.34
CA LEU A 122 -4.72 2.13 11.31
C LEU A 122 -3.32 2.17 11.93
N LEU A 123 -2.45 1.27 11.49
CA LEU A 123 -1.01 1.27 11.78
C LEU A 123 -0.24 1.63 10.52
N GLY A 124 0.80 2.45 10.65
CA GLY A 124 1.64 2.87 9.54
C GLY A 124 2.72 3.85 9.98
N THR A 125 3.36 4.53 9.03
CA THR A 125 4.24 5.64 9.37
C THR A 125 3.45 6.78 10.02
N ALA A 126 4.13 7.69 10.73
CA ALA A 126 3.50 8.90 11.27
C ALA A 126 2.74 9.66 10.16
N PHE A 127 3.33 9.75 8.95
CA PHE A 127 2.68 10.38 7.80
C PHE A 127 1.32 9.74 7.45
N THR A 128 1.25 8.40 7.44
CA THR A 128 0.03 7.66 7.13
C THR A 128 -1.01 7.77 8.24
N MET A 129 -0.59 7.73 9.50
CA MET A 129 -1.50 7.79 10.65
C MET A 129 -2.01 9.19 10.96
N GLU A 130 -1.22 10.24 10.71
CA GLU A 130 -1.52 11.61 11.17
C GLU A 130 -2.08 12.50 10.06
N GLN A 131 -1.70 12.28 8.80
CA GLN A 131 -2.13 13.13 7.70
C GLN A 131 -3.43 12.62 7.04
N ASP A 132 -4.19 13.54 6.47
CA ASP A 132 -5.55 13.23 5.97
C ASP A 132 -5.57 12.50 4.63
N PHE A 133 -4.47 12.45 3.87
CA PHE A 133 -4.44 11.81 2.55
C PHE A 133 -4.86 10.35 2.58
N TYR A 134 -4.62 9.63 3.67
CA TYR A 134 -4.98 8.22 3.82
C TYR A 134 -6.24 8.03 4.67
N LYS A 135 -6.21 8.46 5.95
CA LYS A 135 -7.37 8.31 6.86
C LYS A 135 -8.59 9.10 6.38
N GLY A 136 -8.37 10.31 5.83
CA GLY A 136 -9.44 11.12 5.25
C GLY A 136 -10.08 10.41 4.07
N ARG A 137 -9.29 9.80 3.15
CA ARG A 137 -9.85 9.01 2.05
C ARG A 137 -10.70 7.83 2.56
N LEU A 138 -10.24 7.11 3.58
CA LEU A 138 -11.02 6.02 4.20
C LEU A 138 -12.33 6.53 4.81
N ALA A 139 -12.30 7.68 5.48
CA ALA A 139 -13.47 8.26 6.12
C ALA A 139 -14.42 8.92 5.10
N ASP A 140 -13.92 9.83 4.26
CA ASP A 140 -14.74 10.70 3.42
C ASP A 140 -15.28 9.97 2.19
N THR A 141 -14.45 9.08 1.60
CA THR A 141 -14.84 8.33 0.39
C THR A 141 -15.53 7.03 0.74
N HIS A 142 -15.08 6.35 1.79
CA HIS A 142 -15.56 5.00 2.09
C HIS A 142 -16.43 4.89 3.34
N GLY A 143 -16.54 5.97 4.15
CA GLY A 143 -17.40 6.04 5.33
C GLY A 143 -16.91 5.20 6.52
N LEU A 144 -15.60 4.97 6.61
CA LEU A 144 -14.99 4.20 7.70
C LEU A 144 -14.61 5.11 8.88
N ASP A 145 -14.86 4.66 10.12
CA ASP A 145 -14.37 5.30 11.34
C ASP A 145 -12.95 4.82 11.63
N VAL A 146 -11.95 5.70 11.45
CA VAL A 146 -10.54 5.35 11.52
C VAL A 146 -9.93 5.75 12.85
N LEU A 147 -9.53 4.76 13.65
CA LEU A 147 -8.79 4.93 14.88
C LEU A 147 -7.28 4.85 14.63
N VAL A 148 -6.52 5.81 15.13
CA VAL A 148 -5.06 5.72 15.19
C VAL A 148 -4.60 5.55 16.63
N PRO A 149 -3.42 4.95 16.88
CA PRO A 149 -2.84 4.85 18.22
C PRO A 149 -2.66 6.23 18.88
N ASP A 150 -2.47 6.27 20.19
CA ASP A 150 -2.05 7.51 20.84
C ASP A 150 -0.64 7.94 20.40
N GLU A 151 -0.21 9.12 20.82
CA GLU A 151 1.04 9.73 20.36
C GLU A 151 2.28 8.85 20.68
N ALA A 152 2.33 8.26 21.86
CA ALA A 152 3.44 7.42 22.27
C ALA A 152 3.52 6.13 21.46
N ASP A 153 2.38 5.52 21.19
CA ASP A 153 2.26 4.33 20.36
C ASP A 153 2.55 4.63 18.89
N ARG A 154 2.08 5.77 18.36
CA ARG A 154 2.41 6.20 16.98
C ARG A 154 3.92 6.39 16.81
N ALA A 155 4.58 7.03 17.79
CA ALA A 155 6.03 7.20 17.78
C ALA A 155 6.77 5.85 17.82
N THR A 156 6.28 4.90 18.62
CA THR A 156 6.84 3.53 18.70
C THR A 156 6.68 2.79 17.37
N VAL A 157 5.49 2.81 16.77
CA VAL A 157 5.20 2.17 15.48
C VAL A 157 6.08 2.77 14.38
N HIS A 158 6.15 4.10 14.30
CA HIS A 158 6.96 4.81 13.31
C HIS A 158 8.44 4.48 13.42
N ARG A 159 9.01 4.51 14.64
CA ARG A 159 10.40 4.18 14.91
C ARG A 159 10.73 2.75 14.48
N ILE A 160 9.91 1.77 14.84
CA ILE A 160 10.13 0.37 14.47
C ILE A 160 10.11 0.22 12.94
N ILE A 161 9.22 0.92 12.23
CA ILE A 161 9.19 0.88 10.76
C ILE A 161 10.52 1.35 10.18
N TYR A 162 11.03 2.53 10.60
CA TYR A 162 12.22 3.12 9.99
C TYR A 162 13.53 2.53 10.50
N ASP A 163 13.63 2.22 11.80
CA ASP A 163 14.87 1.70 12.39
C ASP A 163 15.07 0.19 12.15
N GLU A 164 13.99 -0.56 11.91
CA GLU A 164 14.04 -2.02 11.84
C GLU A 164 13.45 -2.56 10.54
N LEU A 165 12.14 -2.33 10.27
CA LEU A 165 11.44 -3.07 9.21
C LEU A 165 11.91 -2.71 7.80
N VAL A 166 12.22 -1.44 7.51
CA VAL A 166 12.76 -1.02 6.20
C VAL A 166 14.16 -1.59 5.94
N ALA A 167 14.87 -2.02 6.98
CA ALA A 167 16.15 -2.72 6.88
C ALA A 167 16.00 -4.25 6.93
N GLY A 168 14.75 -4.77 6.88
CA GLY A 168 14.47 -6.21 6.95
C GLY A 168 14.69 -6.82 8.34
N ILE A 169 14.82 -6.00 9.39
CA ILE A 169 15.06 -6.45 10.77
C ILE A 169 13.72 -6.72 11.45
N VAL A 170 13.53 -7.96 11.90
CA VAL A 170 12.33 -8.41 12.64
C VAL A 170 12.76 -8.95 13.99
N THR A 171 12.27 -8.33 15.09
CA THR A 171 12.63 -8.74 16.45
C THR A 171 11.40 -9.16 17.27
N PRO A 172 11.55 -10.11 18.22
CA PRO A 172 10.47 -10.46 19.15
C PRO A 172 10.01 -9.28 20.02
N ILE A 173 10.91 -8.35 20.33
CA ILE A 173 10.61 -7.16 21.14
C ILE A 173 9.66 -6.24 20.37
N SER A 174 9.97 -5.95 19.11
CA SER A 174 9.15 -5.11 18.25
C SER A 174 7.80 -5.76 17.94
N ARG A 175 7.77 -7.10 17.76
CA ARG A 175 6.52 -7.85 17.64
C ARG A 175 5.65 -7.70 18.90
N SER A 176 6.23 -7.81 20.11
CA SER A 176 5.49 -7.62 21.37
C SER A 176 4.91 -6.20 21.45
N ALA A 177 5.72 -5.18 21.12
CA ALA A 177 5.24 -3.79 21.12
C ALA A 177 4.05 -3.60 20.16
N TYR A 178 4.10 -4.16 18.96
CA TYR A 178 2.99 -4.09 18.01
C TYR A 178 1.72 -4.79 18.52
N ARG A 179 1.86 -5.96 19.13
CA ARG A 179 0.73 -6.68 19.76
C ARG A 179 0.05 -5.83 20.83
N GLU A 180 0.81 -5.12 21.66
CA GLU A 180 0.28 -4.23 22.67
C GLU A 180 -0.44 -3.01 22.07
N VAL A 181 0.12 -2.40 21.02
CA VAL A 181 -0.52 -1.29 20.29
C VAL A 181 -1.83 -1.77 19.66
N ILE A 182 -1.84 -2.92 19.00
CA ILE A 182 -3.05 -3.53 18.43
C ILE A 182 -4.10 -3.77 19.53
N ALA A 183 -3.70 -4.35 20.66
CA ALA A 183 -4.61 -4.61 21.78
C ALA A 183 -5.25 -3.32 22.32
N ARG A 184 -4.50 -2.21 22.40
CA ARG A 184 -5.04 -0.91 22.80
C ARG A 184 -6.02 -0.33 21.78
N LEU A 185 -5.78 -0.49 20.48
CA LEU A 185 -6.75 -0.11 19.43
C LEU A 185 -8.05 -0.92 19.55
N VAL A 186 -7.94 -2.24 19.76
CA VAL A 186 -9.11 -3.14 19.97
C VAL A 186 -9.86 -2.73 21.22
N ALA A 187 -9.20 -2.42 22.33
CA ALA A 187 -9.84 -1.94 23.56
C ALA A 187 -10.59 -0.61 23.36
N ARG A 188 -10.19 0.22 22.38
CA ARG A 188 -10.87 1.46 21.97
C ARG A 188 -11.98 1.22 20.94
N GLY A 189 -12.26 -0.04 20.60
CA GLY A 189 -13.36 -0.45 19.74
C GLY A 189 -12.98 -0.66 18.26
N ALA A 190 -11.71 -0.84 17.93
CA ALA A 190 -11.34 -1.27 16.57
C ALA A 190 -11.84 -2.70 16.32
N GLU A 191 -12.61 -2.87 15.26
CA GLU A 191 -13.17 -4.17 14.81
C GLU A 191 -12.20 -4.93 13.91
N ALA A 192 -11.25 -4.21 13.31
CA ALA A 192 -10.20 -4.72 12.48
C ALA A 192 -9.03 -3.73 12.48
N VAL A 193 -7.84 -4.15 11.99
CA VAL A 193 -6.67 -3.26 11.90
C VAL A 193 -6.07 -3.30 10.49
N ILE A 194 -5.84 -2.12 9.90
CA ILE A 194 -5.11 -1.95 8.65
C ILE A 194 -3.61 -1.91 8.96
N LEU A 195 -2.84 -2.74 8.26
CA LEU A 195 -1.39 -2.70 8.21
C LEU A 195 -0.98 -1.73 7.08
N GLY A 196 -0.98 -0.42 7.41
CA GLY A 196 -0.76 0.70 6.49
C GLY A 196 0.73 1.01 6.24
N CYS A 197 1.59 0.03 6.38
CA CYS A 197 2.96 0.00 5.91
C CYS A 197 3.26 -1.40 5.41
N THR A 198 3.85 -1.48 4.24
CA THR A 198 4.08 -2.72 3.51
C THR A 198 5.01 -3.70 4.23
N GLU A 199 5.80 -3.23 5.17
CA GLU A 199 6.74 -4.03 5.97
C GLU A 199 6.14 -4.57 7.27
N ILE A 200 5.01 -4.04 7.75
CA ILE A 200 4.40 -4.48 9.03
C ILE A 200 3.99 -5.96 8.97
N MET A 201 3.56 -6.44 7.81
CA MET A 201 3.22 -7.85 7.60
C MET A 201 4.39 -8.82 7.84
N LEU A 202 5.64 -8.34 7.78
CA LEU A 202 6.82 -9.14 8.11
C LEU A 202 6.95 -9.35 9.62
N LEU A 203 6.39 -8.44 10.42
CA LEU A 203 6.50 -8.43 11.86
C LEU A 203 5.33 -9.12 12.56
N VAL A 204 4.10 -8.82 12.14
CA VAL A 204 2.87 -9.32 12.78
C VAL A 204 1.97 -10.03 11.79
N GLY A 205 1.34 -11.11 12.27
CA GLY A 205 0.39 -11.92 11.54
C GLY A 205 -0.94 -12.08 12.27
N PRO A 206 -1.87 -12.88 11.73
CA PRO A 206 -3.18 -13.10 12.35
C PRO A 206 -3.12 -13.58 13.80
N GLU A 207 -2.07 -14.30 14.17
CA GLU A 207 -1.82 -14.79 15.54
C GLU A 207 -1.47 -13.70 16.55
N ASP A 208 -1.13 -12.50 16.08
CA ASP A 208 -0.72 -11.36 16.91
C ASP A 208 -1.88 -10.39 17.23
N SER A 209 -3.09 -10.69 16.74
CA SER A 209 -4.27 -9.82 16.89
C SER A 209 -5.52 -10.59 17.26
N ALA A 210 -6.36 -10.00 18.14
CA ALA A 210 -7.69 -10.52 18.47
C ALA A 210 -8.76 -10.19 17.40
N VAL A 211 -8.43 -9.32 16.44
CA VAL A 211 -9.30 -8.89 15.34
C VAL A 211 -8.60 -9.08 14.01
N PRO A 212 -9.34 -9.16 12.88
CA PRO A 212 -8.71 -9.31 11.56
C PRO A 212 -7.71 -8.21 11.24
N LEU A 213 -6.61 -8.60 10.59
CA LEU A 213 -5.59 -7.71 10.03
C LEU A 213 -5.78 -7.60 8.53
N PHE A 214 -5.75 -6.39 7.99
CA PHE A 214 -5.84 -6.10 6.57
C PHE A 214 -4.47 -5.64 6.04
N ASP A 215 -3.80 -6.54 5.34
CA ASP A 215 -2.53 -6.27 4.66
C ASP A 215 -2.80 -5.48 3.38
N THR A 216 -2.43 -4.19 3.40
CA THR A 216 -2.65 -3.30 2.27
C THR A 216 -1.87 -3.71 1.02
N THR A 217 -0.70 -4.33 1.17
CA THR A 217 0.13 -4.80 0.05
C THR A 217 -0.53 -5.94 -0.69
N ALA A 218 -0.96 -6.97 0.04
CA ALA A 218 -1.62 -8.13 -0.54
C ALA A 218 -2.92 -7.73 -1.23
N ILE A 219 -3.76 -6.94 -0.54
CA ILE A 219 -5.05 -6.48 -1.07
C ILE A 219 -4.87 -5.63 -2.33
N HIS A 220 -3.90 -4.71 -2.33
CA HIS A 220 -3.62 -3.83 -3.47
C HIS A 220 -3.12 -4.62 -4.68
N ALA A 221 -2.19 -5.58 -4.47
CA ALA A 221 -1.69 -6.43 -5.52
C ALA A 221 -2.79 -7.37 -6.08
N GLU A 222 -3.65 -7.94 -5.22
CA GLU A 222 -4.80 -8.75 -5.66
C GLU A 222 -5.77 -7.94 -6.53
N ALA A 223 -6.13 -6.73 -6.11
CA ALA A 223 -7.00 -5.84 -6.88
C ALA A 223 -6.36 -5.44 -8.23
N ALA A 224 -5.04 -5.28 -8.28
CA ALA A 224 -4.33 -5.05 -9.53
C ALA A 224 -4.38 -6.26 -10.47
N ILE A 225 -4.26 -7.48 -9.94
CA ILE A 225 -4.41 -8.71 -10.73
C ILE A 225 -5.82 -8.79 -11.32
N GLU A 226 -6.85 -8.54 -10.53
CA GLU A 226 -8.23 -8.55 -10.98
C GLU A 226 -8.43 -7.58 -12.14
N ARG A 227 -8.00 -6.31 -12.00
CA ARG A 227 -8.06 -5.32 -13.07
C ARG A 227 -7.22 -5.65 -14.30
N ALA A 228 -6.06 -6.31 -14.10
CA ALA A 228 -5.19 -6.69 -15.21
C ALA A 228 -5.75 -7.89 -16.01
N LEU A 229 -6.55 -8.74 -15.38
CA LEU A 229 -7.17 -9.91 -16.00
C LEU A 229 -8.59 -9.64 -16.54
N ASP A 230 -9.18 -8.50 -16.17
CA ASP A 230 -10.51 -8.12 -16.65
C ASP A 230 -10.49 -7.93 -18.17
N LYS A 231 -11.43 -8.63 -18.86
CA LYS A 231 -11.52 -8.67 -20.32
C LYS A 231 -12.47 -7.60 -20.88
N ASP A 232 -13.30 -6.98 -20.05
CA ASP A 232 -14.36 -6.09 -20.55
C ASP A 232 -13.82 -4.75 -21.04
N ASP A 233 -12.67 -4.27 -20.53
CA ASP A 233 -12.03 -3.04 -21.00
C ASP A 233 -11.29 -3.18 -22.35
N ASP A 234 -10.90 -4.41 -22.76
CA ASP A 234 -10.20 -4.66 -24.04
C ASP A 234 -11.12 -4.47 -25.26
N ALA A 235 -12.43 -4.54 -25.07
CA ALA A 235 -13.42 -4.41 -26.15
C ALA A 235 -13.70 -2.95 -26.55
N ALA A 236 -13.51 -2.01 -25.62
CA ALA A 236 -13.81 -0.58 -25.82
C ALA A 236 -12.66 0.20 -26.49
N ASN A 237 -11.43 -0.33 -26.54
CA ASN A 237 -10.23 0.40 -26.94
C ASN A 237 -9.49 -0.20 -28.15
N ARG A 238 -10.17 -1.00 -29.02
CA ARG A 238 -9.61 -1.41 -30.31
C ARG A 238 -10.03 -0.40 -31.37
N PRO A 239 -9.09 0.39 -31.94
CA PRO A 239 -9.37 1.12 -33.17
C PRO A 239 -9.65 0.10 -34.27
N GLY A 240 -10.81 0.27 -34.95
CA GLY A 240 -11.22 -0.48 -36.11
C GLY A 240 -10.34 -0.20 -37.35
#